data_b0b8d55a9c922e9b26aafc51418bc5fc
#
_entry.id   b0b8d55a9c922e9b26aafc51418bc5fc
#
_cell.length_a   1.000
_cell.length_b   1.000
_cell.length_c   1.000
_cell.angle_alpha   90.00
_cell.angle_beta   90.00
_cell.angle_gamma   90.00
#
_symmetry.space_group_name_H-M   'P 1'
#
loop_
_entity.id
_entity.type
_entity.pdbx_description
1 polymer ?
#
loop_
_entity_poly.entity_id
_entity_poly.type
_entity_poly.pdbx_seq_one_letter_code
_entity_poly.pdbx_strand_id
1 'polypeptide(L)'
;MHPKTDHIEKIITENFRYIRDIKKIEAINHNDINSKNFLIYSKKSKYVLKFLKNNQQKRNKQIQRILYRANQNGIKVSIPIKNESKRKILDDVILSKFYNGKTFSGSVQELESFGYELAKLHKFLKKSKVKLQKDKNIGSYKLLSPKDITRIKKIIGQSSNPNKIDNMVKRRLEFLQQINQRHSEFQKKRKKFDEQLIHNDLHTDNIIFFKKNISVILDFYFMKRGTILEDVSYSALRLSEQTSKNFKNIEKMVNLFINTYSKYNKIHQNELLNLNYFLSKNSLARINHILRNRYFHDSNSWVQQLPLHFKLLDFSYKIKLEV
;
A
#
# COMPACT_ATOMS: atom_id res chain seq x y z
N MET A 1 10.12 -22.09 5.42
CA MET A 1 9.72 -22.71 6.72
C MET A 1 9.07 -21.66 7.59
N HIS A 2 7.97 -21.99 8.27
CA HIS A 2 7.42 -21.15 9.32
C HIS A 2 8.27 -21.34 10.59
N PRO A 3 8.64 -20.25 11.30
CA PRO A 3 9.28 -20.40 12.61
C PRO A 3 8.34 -21.17 13.53
N LYS A 4 8.87 -22.17 14.27
CA LYS A 4 8.11 -22.92 15.27
C LYS A 4 7.64 -21.98 16.37
N THR A 5 6.52 -22.27 17.00
CA THR A 5 5.91 -21.47 18.07
C THR A 5 6.89 -21.19 19.21
N ASP A 6 7.66 -22.20 19.62
CA ASP A 6 8.67 -22.08 20.68
C ASP A 6 9.78 -21.07 20.34
N HIS A 7 10.18 -21.01 19.08
CA HIS A 7 11.16 -20.02 18.61
C HIS A 7 10.61 -18.58 18.67
N ILE A 8 9.32 -18.40 18.36
CA ILE A 8 8.66 -17.08 18.45
C ILE A 8 8.53 -16.67 19.91
N GLU A 9 8.12 -17.57 20.79
CA GLU A 9 8.01 -17.32 22.22
C GLU A 9 9.34 -16.92 22.82
N LYS A 10 10.42 -17.63 22.48
CA LYS A 10 11.79 -17.29 22.88
C LYS A 10 12.20 -15.88 22.44
N ILE A 11 11.92 -15.53 21.17
CA ILE A 11 12.18 -14.16 20.65
C ILE A 11 11.46 -13.12 21.52
N ILE A 12 10.18 -13.35 21.85
CA ILE A 12 9.39 -12.38 22.62
C ILE A 12 9.93 -12.25 24.05
N THR A 13 10.12 -13.35 24.75
CA THR A 13 10.56 -13.36 26.16
C THR A 13 11.95 -12.79 26.36
N GLU A 14 12.87 -13.05 25.43
CA GLU A 14 14.23 -12.52 25.50
C GLU A 14 14.33 -11.02 25.18
N ASN A 15 13.40 -10.48 24.39
CA ASN A 15 13.56 -9.15 23.81
C ASN A 15 12.48 -8.15 24.22
N PHE A 16 11.35 -8.61 24.73
CA PHE A 16 10.21 -7.79 25.15
C PHE A 16 9.74 -8.22 26.54
N ARG A 17 10.59 -8.00 27.54
CA ARG A 17 10.44 -8.55 28.92
C ARG A 17 9.13 -8.20 29.61
N TYR A 18 8.43 -7.14 29.20
CA TYR A 18 7.12 -6.78 29.75
C TYR A 18 5.96 -7.62 29.17
N ILE A 19 6.19 -8.39 28.10
CA ILE A 19 5.22 -9.34 27.59
C ILE A 19 5.43 -10.68 28.28
N ARG A 20 4.65 -10.90 29.32
CA ARG A 20 4.67 -12.14 30.10
C ARG A 20 3.38 -12.92 29.87
N ASP A 21 3.35 -14.16 30.29
CA ASP A 21 2.16 -15.02 30.26
C ASP A 21 1.55 -15.13 28.83
N ILE A 22 2.38 -15.52 27.86
CA ILE A 22 1.93 -15.81 26.50
C ILE A 22 1.00 -17.03 26.58
N LYS A 23 -0.25 -16.85 26.13
CA LYS A 23 -1.29 -17.89 26.16
C LYS A 23 -1.40 -18.62 24.82
N LYS A 24 -1.19 -17.88 23.71
CA LYS A 24 -1.37 -18.42 22.35
C LYS A 24 -0.59 -17.58 21.35
N ILE A 25 -0.06 -18.25 20.34
CA ILE A 25 0.56 -17.64 19.16
C ILE A 25 -0.14 -18.22 17.94
N GLU A 26 -0.67 -17.34 17.07
CA GLU A 26 -1.35 -17.71 15.84
C GLU A 26 -0.67 -17.06 14.64
N ALA A 27 -0.41 -17.84 13.59
CA ALA A 27 0.03 -17.28 12.33
C ALA A 27 -1.12 -16.50 11.69
N ILE A 28 -0.87 -15.25 11.30
CA ILE A 28 -1.81 -14.48 10.49
C ILE A 28 -1.49 -14.82 9.04
N ASN A 29 -2.35 -15.64 8.43
CA ASN A 29 -2.25 -16.04 7.03
C ASN A 29 -2.67 -14.89 6.14
N HIS A 30 -1.77 -13.94 5.90
CA HIS A 30 -1.88 -13.02 4.79
C HIS A 30 -0.95 -13.48 3.66
N ASN A 31 -1.41 -13.34 2.42
CA ASN A 31 -0.61 -13.57 1.20
C ASN A 31 0.52 -12.52 1.06
N ASP A 32 1.07 -12.03 2.18
CA ASP A 32 2.17 -11.08 2.18
C ASP A 32 3.48 -11.83 1.87
N ILE A 33 3.99 -11.59 0.67
CA ILE A 33 5.23 -12.18 0.18
C ILE A 33 6.44 -11.64 0.98
N ASN A 34 6.32 -10.47 1.57
CA ASN A 34 7.43 -9.72 2.19
C ASN A 34 7.55 -9.89 3.69
N SER A 35 6.55 -10.45 4.37
CA SER A 35 6.57 -10.62 5.82
C SER A 35 5.82 -11.86 6.28
N LYS A 36 6.15 -12.33 7.48
CA LYS A 36 5.38 -13.32 8.23
C LYS A 36 4.85 -12.66 9.48
N ASN A 37 3.55 -12.74 9.68
CA ASN A 37 2.86 -12.07 10.78
C ASN A 37 2.29 -13.10 11.75
N PHE A 38 2.39 -12.81 13.05
CA PHE A 38 1.86 -13.65 14.12
C PHE A 38 1.07 -12.79 15.10
N LEU A 39 -0.09 -13.28 15.49
CA LEU A 39 -0.89 -12.71 16.57
C LEU A 39 -0.49 -13.38 17.88
N ILE A 40 -0.10 -12.57 18.85
CA ILE A 40 0.36 -13.01 20.16
C ILE A 40 -0.71 -12.65 21.20
N TYR A 41 -1.22 -13.64 21.90
CA TYR A 41 -2.16 -13.45 22.99
C TYR A 41 -1.39 -13.56 24.32
N SER A 42 -1.35 -12.50 25.09
CA SER A 42 -0.89 -12.51 26.47
C SER A 42 -2.06 -12.35 27.43
N LYS A 43 -1.84 -12.59 28.73
CA LYS A 43 -2.89 -12.47 29.74
C LYS A 43 -3.59 -11.10 29.73
N LYS A 44 -2.88 -10.02 29.42
CA LYS A 44 -3.40 -8.65 29.51
C LYS A 44 -3.68 -7.99 28.15
N SER A 45 -3.07 -8.45 27.07
CA SER A 45 -3.09 -7.74 25.79
C SER A 45 -2.81 -8.67 24.62
N LYS A 46 -3.12 -8.17 23.41
CA LYS A 46 -2.76 -8.81 22.15
C LYS A 46 -1.70 -7.98 21.44
N TYR A 47 -0.82 -8.67 20.71
CA TYR A 47 0.26 -8.04 19.94
C TYR A 47 0.37 -8.67 18.56
N VAL A 48 0.98 -7.94 17.64
CA VAL A 48 1.33 -8.44 16.31
C VAL A 48 2.84 -8.44 16.20
N LEU A 49 3.41 -9.63 15.93
CA LEU A 49 4.81 -9.81 15.61
C LEU A 49 4.97 -9.98 14.11
N LYS A 50 5.79 -9.13 13.50
CA LYS A 50 6.06 -9.14 12.06
C LYS A 50 7.54 -9.43 11.81
N PHE A 51 7.82 -10.50 11.03
CA PHE A 51 9.17 -10.80 10.52
C PHE A 51 9.30 -10.19 9.13
N LEU A 52 10.27 -9.31 8.95
CA LEU A 52 10.58 -8.70 7.67
C LEU A 52 11.59 -9.55 6.90
N LYS A 53 11.38 -9.76 5.61
CA LYS A 53 12.26 -10.57 4.77
C LYS A 53 13.55 -9.87 4.35
N ASN A 54 13.59 -8.56 4.41
CA ASN A 54 14.70 -7.78 3.85
C ASN A 54 15.60 -7.23 4.94
N ASN A 55 16.90 -7.38 4.75
CA ASN A 55 17.96 -6.84 5.62
C ASN A 55 18.06 -5.30 5.50
N GLN A 56 16.99 -4.57 5.93
CA GLN A 56 16.87 -3.11 5.82
C GLN A 56 16.82 -2.42 7.19
N GLN A 57 17.62 -2.91 8.10
CA GLN A 57 17.69 -2.46 9.50
C GLN A 57 17.75 -0.93 9.65
N LYS A 58 18.65 -0.28 8.91
CA LYS A 58 18.80 1.19 8.97
C LYS A 58 17.54 1.92 8.56
N ARG A 59 16.88 1.45 7.49
CA ARG A 59 15.62 2.01 7.01
C ARG A 59 14.50 1.80 8.03
N ASN A 60 14.36 0.59 8.57
CA ASN A 60 13.35 0.26 9.57
C ASN A 60 13.50 1.13 10.83
N LYS A 61 14.73 1.33 11.33
CA LYS A 61 15.01 2.25 12.44
C LYS A 61 14.63 3.70 12.11
N GLN A 62 14.83 4.14 10.86
CA GLN A 62 14.42 5.48 10.44
C GLN A 62 12.89 5.62 10.44
N ILE A 63 12.17 4.62 9.91
CA ILE A 63 10.70 4.59 9.92
C ILE A 63 10.17 4.59 11.37
N GLN A 64 10.70 3.72 12.24
CA GLN A 64 10.31 3.67 13.64
C GLN A 64 10.44 5.03 14.33
N ARG A 65 11.57 5.74 14.12
CA ARG A 65 11.77 7.10 14.68
C ARG A 65 10.70 8.09 14.18
N ILE A 66 10.31 7.99 12.90
CA ILE A 66 9.23 8.82 12.34
C ILE A 66 7.92 8.50 13.03
N LEU A 67 7.58 7.22 13.18
CA LEU A 67 6.32 6.77 13.79
C LEU A 67 6.22 7.18 15.27
N TYR A 68 7.29 7.06 16.05
CA TYR A 68 7.31 7.56 17.42
C TYR A 68 7.00 9.05 17.50
N ARG A 69 7.67 9.86 16.65
CA ARG A 69 7.43 11.31 16.61
C ARG A 69 6.02 11.64 16.13
N ALA A 70 5.51 10.92 15.12
CA ALA A 70 4.16 11.10 14.62
C ALA A 70 3.14 10.86 15.75
N ASN A 71 3.27 9.78 16.49
CA ASN A 71 2.39 9.47 17.61
C ASN A 71 2.47 10.52 18.73
N GLN A 72 3.66 11.01 19.08
CA GLN A 72 3.83 12.11 20.05
C GLN A 72 3.13 13.40 19.59
N ASN A 73 2.94 13.58 18.28
CA ASN A 73 2.17 14.68 17.69
C ASN A 73 0.68 14.35 17.47
N GLY A 74 0.17 13.31 18.13
CA GLY A 74 -1.25 12.92 18.08
C GLY A 74 -1.71 12.34 16.74
N ILE A 75 -0.77 11.86 15.90
CA ILE A 75 -1.09 11.13 14.67
C ILE A 75 -1.37 9.67 15.00
N LYS A 76 -2.48 9.13 14.50
CA LYS A 76 -2.93 7.77 14.79
C LYS A 76 -2.18 6.74 13.93
N VAL A 77 -0.94 6.46 14.30
CA VAL A 77 -0.06 5.47 13.63
C VAL A 77 0.31 4.33 14.56
N SER A 78 0.49 3.14 14.01
CA SER A 78 1.00 1.99 14.77
C SER A 78 2.45 2.21 15.13
N ILE A 79 2.75 2.13 16.44
CA ILE A 79 4.09 2.31 16.97
C ILE A 79 4.69 0.94 17.25
N PRO A 80 5.89 0.65 16.72
CA PRO A 80 6.64 -0.51 17.15
C PRO A 80 6.99 -0.41 18.64
N ILE A 81 6.87 -1.53 19.34
CA ILE A 81 7.28 -1.66 20.72
C ILE A 81 8.81 -1.73 20.77
N LYS A 82 9.43 -0.95 21.64
CA LYS A 82 10.89 -0.93 21.78
C LYS A 82 11.39 -2.30 22.22
N ASN A 83 12.42 -2.77 21.52
CA ASN A 83 13.19 -3.92 21.94
C ASN A 83 14.11 -3.49 23.10
N GLU A 84 14.08 -4.23 24.21
CA GLU A 84 14.90 -3.97 25.39
C GLU A 84 16.25 -4.68 25.34
N SER A 85 16.41 -5.66 24.43
CA SER A 85 17.67 -6.38 24.31
C SER A 85 18.68 -5.58 23.51
N LYS A 86 19.94 -5.60 23.96
CA LYS A 86 21.08 -5.01 23.23
C LYS A 86 21.55 -5.91 22.06
N ARG A 87 20.92 -7.06 21.82
CA ARG A 87 21.34 -8.03 20.80
C ARG A 87 20.89 -7.58 19.40
N LYS A 88 21.80 -7.64 18.43
CA LYS A 88 21.59 -7.25 17.02
C LYS A 88 20.56 -8.11 16.25
N ILE A 89 20.12 -9.22 16.81
CA ILE A 89 19.37 -10.29 16.09
C ILE A 89 17.96 -9.89 15.67
N LEU A 90 17.43 -8.75 16.11
CA LEU A 90 16.01 -8.41 15.94
C LEU A 90 15.74 -7.17 15.09
N ASP A 91 16.66 -6.76 14.28
CA ASP A 91 16.44 -5.62 13.39
C ASP A 91 15.40 -5.92 12.28
N ASP A 92 15.09 -7.20 12.06
CA ASP A 92 14.09 -7.66 11.08
C ASP A 92 12.77 -8.11 11.74
N VAL A 93 12.62 -7.90 13.06
CA VAL A 93 11.40 -8.22 13.80
C VAL A 93 10.76 -6.95 14.34
N ILE A 94 9.48 -6.76 14.05
CA ILE A 94 8.67 -5.66 14.56
C ILE A 94 7.56 -6.23 15.42
N LEU A 95 7.51 -5.80 16.68
CA LEU A 95 6.39 -6.06 17.58
C LEU A 95 5.57 -4.79 17.73
N SER A 96 4.25 -4.90 17.62
CA SER A 96 3.31 -3.79 17.84
C SER A 96 2.11 -4.25 18.67
N LYS A 97 1.40 -3.30 19.29
CA LYS A 97 0.10 -3.62 19.91
C LYS A 97 -0.88 -4.07 18.83
N PHE A 98 -1.78 -4.97 19.19
CA PHE A 98 -2.95 -5.26 18.37
C PHE A 98 -3.99 -4.13 18.57
N TYR A 99 -4.52 -3.62 17.49
CA TYR A 99 -5.55 -2.57 17.51
C TYR A 99 -6.92 -3.18 17.25
N ASN A 100 -7.82 -3.06 18.23
CA ASN A 100 -9.21 -3.49 18.08
C ASN A 100 -9.93 -2.54 17.11
N GLY A 101 -10.75 -3.09 16.23
CA GLY A 101 -11.54 -2.34 15.27
C GLY A 101 -11.90 -3.16 14.05
N LYS A 102 -12.39 -2.48 13.03
CA LYS A 102 -12.77 -3.08 11.75
C LYS A 102 -12.06 -2.33 10.62
N THR A 103 -11.85 -2.99 9.52
CA THR A 103 -11.46 -2.35 8.26
C THR A 103 -12.59 -1.47 7.74
N PHE A 104 -12.34 -0.68 6.70
CA PHE A 104 -13.30 0.23 6.13
C PHE A 104 -14.64 -0.44 5.77
N SER A 105 -15.76 0.12 6.25
CA SER A 105 -17.10 -0.44 6.04
C SER A 105 -17.90 0.22 4.90
N GLY A 106 -17.35 1.23 4.24
CA GLY A 106 -18.04 2.00 3.20
C GLY A 106 -18.80 3.23 3.71
N SER A 107 -18.64 3.56 4.96
CA SER A 107 -19.34 4.69 5.57
C SER A 107 -18.67 6.02 5.17
N VAL A 108 -19.49 7.02 4.83
CA VAL A 108 -19.05 8.40 4.57
C VAL A 108 -18.26 8.94 5.76
N GLN A 109 -18.74 8.73 6.98
CA GLN A 109 -18.08 9.19 8.20
C GLN A 109 -16.69 8.59 8.40
N GLU A 110 -16.50 7.30 8.06
CA GLU A 110 -15.16 6.67 8.08
C GLU A 110 -14.23 7.30 7.04
N LEU A 111 -14.77 7.60 5.85
CA LEU A 111 -14.03 8.24 4.77
C LEU A 111 -13.57 9.65 5.16
N GLU A 112 -14.44 10.43 5.78
CA GLU A 112 -14.13 11.76 6.31
C GLU A 112 -13.09 11.70 7.42
N SER A 113 -13.26 10.77 8.38
CA SER A 113 -12.30 10.55 9.46
C SER A 113 -10.91 10.20 8.91
N PHE A 114 -10.86 9.37 7.86
CA PHE A 114 -9.58 9.00 7.24
C PHE A 114 -8.96 10.15 6.45
N GLY A 115 -9.75 10.88 5.66
CA GLY A 115 -9.27 12.08 4.94
C GLY A 115 -8.63 13.10 5.88
N TYR A 116 -9.22 13.34 7.02
CA TYR A 116 -8.68 14.21 8.07
C TYR A 116 -7.36 13.67 8.64
N GLU A 117 -7.30 12.41 9.08
CA GLU A 117 -6.09 11.83 9.67
C GLU A 117 -4.95 11.69 8.65
N LEU A 118 -5.25 11.38 7.39
CA LEU A 118 -4.25 11.35 6.33
C LEU A 118 -3.68 12.75 6.06
N ALA A 119 -4.52 13.78 6.07
CA ALA A 119 -4.06 15.16 5.93
C ALA A 119 -3.13 15.58 7.08
N LYS A 120 -3.45 15.19 8.32
CA LYS A 120 -2.57 15.40 9.49
C LYS A 120 -1.24 14.68 9.33
N LEU A 121 -1.28 13.41 8.93
CA LEU A 121 -0.08 12.60 8.68
C LEU A 121 0.81 13.27 7.63
N HIS A 122 0.26 13.68 6.49
CA HIS A 122 1.02 14.34 5.43
C HIS A 122 1.62 15.68 5.86
N LYS A 123 0.88 16.52 6.61
CA LYS A 123 1.43 17.76 7.17
C LYS A 123 2.61 17.50 8.12
N PHE A 124 2.52 16.45 8.93
CA PHE A 124 3.61 16.03 9.80
C PHE A 124 4.82 15.53 8.99
N LEU A 125 4.59 14.65 8.00
CA LEU A 125 5.63 14.07 7.17
C LEU A 125 6.34 15.12 6.30
N LYS A 126 5.65 16.17 5.86
CA LYS A 126 6.25 17.30 5.11
C LYS A 126 7.36 17.99 5.92
N LYS A 127 7.20 18.09 7.24
CA LYS A 127 8.19 18.70 8.14
C LYS A 127 9.37 17.76 8.47
N SER A 128 9.27 16.48 8.11
CA SER A 128 10.29 15.50 8.44
C SER A 128 11.55 15.68 7.58
N LYS A 129 12.68 15.92 8.24
CA LYS A 129 14.01 16.01 7.61
C LYS A 129 14.68 14.64 7.41
N VAL A 130 14.02 13.53 7.78
CA VAL A 130 14.58 12.19 7.68
C VAL A 130 14.74 11.78 6.22
N LYS A 131 15.97 11.46 5.83
CA LYS A 131 16.28 10.87 4.53
C LYS A 131 16.23 9.35 4.68
N LEU A 132 15.14 8.72 4.22
CA LEU A 132 15.03 7.26 4.23
C LEU A 132 16.09 6.65 3.31
N GLN A 133 16.71 5.57 3.78
CA GLN A 133 17.53 4.72 2.91
C GLN A 133 16.68 4.20 1.77
N LYS A 134 17.18 4.34 0.55
CA LYS A 134 16.47 3.84 -0.65
C LYS A 134 16.37 2.32 -0.61
N ASP A 135 15.20 1.81 -0.90
CA ASP A 135 14.96 0.40 -1.19
C ASP A 135 14.70 0.25 -2.70
N LYS A 136 15.51 -0.56 -3.36
CA LYS A 136 15.39 -0.80 -4.81
C LYS A 136 14.04 -1.43 -5.18
N ASN A 137 13.39 -2.11 -4.25
CA ASN A 137 12.11 -2.79 -4.45
C ASN A 137 10.90 -1.87 -4.18
N ILE A 138 11.11 -0.73 -3.52
CA ILE A 138 10.04 0.21 -3.18
C ILE A 138 9.99 1.32 -4.21
N GLY A 139 8.84 1.45 -4.86
CA GLY A 139 8.57 2.53 -5.80
C GLY A 139 9.14 2.32 -7.20
N SER A 140 9.73 1.17 -7.51
CA SER A 140 10.11 0.82 -8.89
C SER A 140 8.86 0.41 -9.67
N TYR A 141 8.24 1.40 -10.28
CA TYR A 141 7.16 1.22 -11.22
C TYR A 141 7.73 0.96 -12.62
N LYS A 142 7.77 -0.32 -13.03
CA LYS A 142 8.28 -0.71 -14.35
C LYS A 142 7.15 -0.69 -15.37
N LEU A 143 7.22 0.26 -16.28
CA LEU A 143 6.32 0.32 -17.44
C LEU A 143 6.67 -0.77 -18.46
N LEU A 144 5.64 -1.32 -19.14
CA LEU A 144 5.88 -2.16 -20.31
C LEU A 144 6.37 -1.29 -21.48
N SER A 145 7.49 -1.66 -22.07
CA SER A 145 7.99 -1.04 -23.29
C SER A 145 7.18 -1.50 -24.51
N PRO A 146 7.23 -0.79 -25.65
CA PRO A 146 6.65 -1.28 -26.90
C PRO A 146 7.17 -2.70 -27.28
N LYS A 147 8.46 -2.98 -27.03
CA LYS A 147 9.05 -4.31 -27.24
C LYS A 147 8.42 -5.38 -26.37
N ASP A 148 8.13 -5.06 -25.07
CA ASP A 148 7.45 -5.99 -24.17
C ASP A 148 6.04 -6.31 -24.68
N ILE A 149 5.28 -5.29 -25.12
CA ILE A 149 3.93 -5.46 -25.68
C ILE A 149 3.95 -6.34 -26.94
N THR A 150 4.87 -6.07 -27.86
CA THR A 150 5.05 -6.89 -29.09
C THR A 150 5.39 -8.34 -28.74
N ARG A 151 6.26 -8.56 -27.74
CA ARG A 151 6.62 -9.91 -27.27
C ARG A 151 5.41 -10.63 -26.67
N ILE A 152 4.61 -9.96 -25.84
CA ILE A 152 3.37 -10.53 -25.28
C ILE A 152 2.40 -10.90 -26.39
N LYS A 153 2.20 -10.01 -27.39
CA LYS A 153 1.35 -10.26 -28.57
C LYS A 153 1.77 -11.51 -29.32
N LYS A 154 3.08 -11.67 -29.54
CA LYS A 154 3.67 -12.85 -30.21
C LYS A 154 3.41 -14.13 -29.42
N ILE A 155 3.70 -14.14 -28.12
CA ILE A 155 3.50 -15.31 -27.25
C ILE A 155 2.02 -15.76 -27.27
N ILE A 156 1.07 -14.82 -27.12
CA ILE A 156 -0.36 -15.15 -27.17
C ILE A 156 -0.76 -15.64 -28.56
N GLY A 157 -0.21 -15.07 -29.64
CA GLY A 157 -0.52 -15.44 -31.02
C GLY A 157 0.02 -16.83 -31.42
N GLN A 158 1.07 -17.29 -30.77
CA GLN A 158 1.67 -18.61 -30.98
C GLN A 158 1.03 -19.72 -30.13
N SER A 159 0.15 -19.38 -29.19
CA SER A 159 -0.54 -20.38 -28.37
C SER A 159 -1.65 -21.06 -29.19
N SER A 160 -1.60 -22.37 -29.28
CA SER A 160 -2.64 -23.19 -29.93
C SER A 160 -3.97 -23.16 -29.21
N ASN A 161 -3.97 -22.86 -27.90
CA ASN A 161 -5.20 -22.79 -27.09
C ASN A 161 -5.12 -21.64 -26.06
N PRO A 162 -5.32 -20.37 -26.48
CA PRO A 162 -5.27 -19.24 -25.59
C PRO A 162 -6.46 -19.25 -24.62
N ASN A 163 -6.15 -19.20 -23.33
CA ASN A 163 -7.19 -19.20 -22.30
C ASN A 163 -7.93 -17.83 -22.17
N LYS A 164 -8.93 -17.76 -21.28
CA LYS A 164 -9.73 -16.52 -21.06
C LYS A 164 -8.87 -15.30 -20.71
N ILE A 165 -7.79 -15.48 -19.95
CA ILE A 165 -6.89 -14.38 -19.57
C ILE A 165 -6.08 -13.91 -20.78
N ASP A 166 -5.53 -14.82 -21.59
CA ASP A 166 -4.80 -14.47 -22.79
C ASP A 166 -5.66 -13.70 -23.80
N ASN A 167 -6.89 -14.14 -23.96
CA ASN A 167 -7.87 -13.44 -24.82
C ASN A 167 -8.23 -12.05 -24.27
N MET A 168 -8.39 -11.90 -22.95
CA MET A 168 -8.61 -10.61 -22.32
C MET A 168 -7.41 -9.69 -22.53
N VAL A 169 -6.19 -10.15 -22.28
CA VAL A 169 -4.96 -9.39 -22.46
C VAL A 169 -4.78 -8.98 -23.93
N LYS A 170 -4.96 -9.91 -24.88
CA LYS A 170 -4.86 -9.64 -26.32
C LYS A 170 -5.72 -8.46 -26.75
N ARG A 171 -6.96 -8.39 -26.29
CA ARG A 171 -7.91 -7.29 -26.59
C ARG A 171 -7.50 -5.95 -25.99
N ARG A 172 -6.60 -5.94 -25.01
CA ARG A 172 -6.17 -4.75 -24.27
C ARG A 172 -4.77 -4.27 -24.60
N LEU A 173 -4.01 -4.98 -25.46
CA LEU A 173 -2.60 -4.67 -25.69
C LEU A 173 -2.36 -3.26 -26.26
N GLU A 174 -3.21 -2.80 -27.19
CA GLU A 174 -3.09 -1.45 -27.78
C GLU A 174 -3.36 -0.37 -26.73
N PHE A 175 -4.43 -0.54 -25.95
CA PHE A 175 -4.73 0.35 -24.83
C PHE A 175 -3.58 0.38 -23.82
N LEU A 176 -3.03 -0.78 -23.45
CA LEU A 176 -1.89 -0.85 -22.54
C LEU A 176 -0.65 -0.15 -23.09
N GLN A 177 -0.39 -0.27 -24.40
CA GLN A 177 0.71 0.43 -25.04
C GLN A 177 0.56 1.95 -24.91
N GLN A 178 -0.61 2.49 -25.26
CA GLN A 178 -0.90 3.92 -25.16
C GLN A 178 -0.78 4.44 -23.73
N ILE A 179 -1.32 3.71 -22.76
CA ILE A 179 -1.28 4.12 -21.36
C ILE A 179 0.14 4.06 -20.79
N ASN A 180 0.91 3.01 -21.09
CA ASN A 180 2.31 2.91 -20.67
C ASN A 180 3.14 4.06 -21.26
N GLN A 181 2.91 4.44 -22.51
CA GLN A 181 3.57 5.57 -23.15
C GLN A 181 3.22 6.90 -22.42
N ARG A 182 1.92 7.19 -22.21
CA ARG A 182 1.48 8.37 -21.46
C ARG A 182 2.10 8.46 -20.07
N HIS A 183 2.16 7.34 -19.36
CA HIS A 183 2.81 7.29 -18.05
C HIS A 183 4.31 7.53 -18.12
N SER A 184 5.00 7.03 -19.16
CA SER A 184 6.42 7.29 -19.39
C SER A 184 6.69 8.79 -19.64
N GLU A 185 5.88 9.42 -20.46
CA GLU A 185 5.98 10.85 -20.75
C GLU A 185 5.73 11.70 -19.50
N PHE A 186 4.71 11.34 -18.72
CA PHE A 186 4.42 12.02 -17.46
C PHE A 186 5.55 11.88 -16.45
N GLN A 187 6.15 10.70 -16.31
CA GLN A 187 7.28 10.48 -15.40
C GLN A 187 8.47 11.37 -15.73
N LYS A 188 8.73 11.66 -17.02
CA LYS A 188 9.79 12.58 -17.46
C LYS A 188 9.49 14.04 -17.05
N LYS A 189 8.20 14.43 -17.02
CA LYS A 189 7.73 15.76 -16.65
C LYS A 189 7.55 15.96 -15.14
N ARG A 190 7.56 14.86 -14.37
CA ARG A 190 7.20 14.81 -12.94
C ARG A 190 8.12 15.60 -11.99
N LYS A 191 9.31 16.01 -12.41
CA LYS A 191 10.25 16.82 -11.59
C LYS A 191 9.65 18.15 -11.07
N LYS A 192 8.43 18.50 -11.47
CA LYS A 192 7.72 19.73 -11.10
C LYS A 192 6.80 19.60 -9.88
N PHE A 193 6.62 18.40 -9.30
CA PHE A 193 5.75 18.20 -8.14
C PHE A 193 6.54 18.19 -6.83
N ASP A 194 5.95 18.76 -5.79
CA ASP A 194 6.50 18.71 -4.43
C ASP A 194 6.51 17.28 -3.90
N GLU A 195 7.69 16.82 -3.51
CA GLU A 195 7.84 15.49 -2.92
C GLU A 195 8.13 15.57 -1.42
N GLN A 196 7.39 14.77 -0.67
CA GLN A 196 7.57 14.57 0.75
C GLN A 196 7.62 13.08 1.09
N LEU A 197 7.76 12.71 2.37
CA LEU A 197 7.51 11.35 2.80
C LEU A 197 6.02 11.05 2.69
N ILE A 198 5.69 9.88 2.13
CA ILE A 198 4.33 9.35 1.99
C ILE A 198 4.32 7.89 2.43
N HIS A 199 3.13 7.36 2.75
CA HIS A 199 2.95 5.97 3.19
C HIS A 199 3.16 4.96 2.05
N ASN A 200 2.58 5.25 0.88
CA ASN A 200 2.68 4.49 -0.37
C ASN A 200 2.02 3.10 -0.39
N ASP A 201 1.22 2.75 0.63
CA ASP A 201 0.47 1.48 0.69
C ASP A 201 -0.82 1.58 1.53
N LEU A 202 -1.60 2.64 1.33
CA LEU A 202 -2.83 2.91 2.08
C LEU A 202 -4.04 2.22 1.43
N HIS A 203 -4.22 0.95 1.73
CA HIS A 203 -5.42 0.18 1.41
C HIS A 203 -6.21 -0.18 2.67
N THR A 204 -7.39 -0.79 2.51
CA THR A 204 -8.33 -1.03 3.60
C THR A 204 -7.76 -1.82 4.78
N ASP A 205 -6.86 -2.80 4.51
CA ASP A 205 -6.30 -3.64 5.57
C ASP A 205 -5.26 -2.92 6.43
N ASN A 206 -4.74 -1.78 5.92
CA ASN A 206 -3.79 -0.93 6.63
C ASN A 206 -4.46 0.22 7.41
N ILE A 207 -5.81 0.24 7.47
CA ILE A 207 -6.58 1.31 8.13
C ILE A 207 -7.63 0.67 9.03
N ILE A 208 -7.51 0.87 10.34
CA ILE A 208 -8.44 0.33 11.33
C ILE A 208 -9.33 1.44 11.88
N PHE A 209 -10.63 1.17 11.89
CA PHE A 209 -11.65 2.05 12.43
C PHE A 209 -12.26 1.52 13.73
N PHE A 210 -12.57 2.41 14.64
CA PHE A 210 -13.34 2.13 15.84
C PHE A 210 -14.44 3.19 15.99
N LYS A 211 -15.70 2.75 16.12
CA LYS A 211 -16.87 3.67 16.19
C LYS A 211 -16.86 4.75 15.09
N LYS A 212 -16.64 4.32 13.83
CA LYS A 212 -16.58 5.18 12.63
C LYS A 212 -15.39 6.16 12.55
N ASN A 213 -14.54 6.19 13.54
CA ASN A 213 -13.33 7.01 13.52
C ASN A 213 -12.10 6.17 13.27
N ILE A 214 -11.08 6.75 12.66
CA ILE A 214 -9.76 6.12 12.55
C ILE A 214 -9.26 5.77 13.95
N SER A 215 -8.87 4.52 14.15
CA SER A 215 -8.15 4.05 15.31
C SER A 215 -6.64 4.10 15.07
N VAL A 216 -6.21 3.58 13.93
CA VAL A 216 -4.77 3.54 13.60
C VAL A 216 -4.54 3.34 12.10
N ILE A 217 -3.45 3.90 11.60
CA ILE A 217 -2.84 3.59 10.30
C ILE A 217 -1.68 2.63 10.54
N LEU A 218 -1.66 1.52 9.79
CA LEU A 218 -0.73 0.40 9.93
C LEU A 218 0.29 0.39 8.78
N ASP A 219 1.32 -0.41 8.90
CA ASP A 219 2.23 -0.90 7.87
C ASP A 219 2.95 0.17 7.02
N PHE A 220 3.85 0.91 7.63
CA PHE A 220 4.67 1.95 7.00
C PHE A 220 5.91 1.41 6.25
N TYR A 221 5.97 0.10 5.98
CA TYR A 221 7.15 -0.51 5.33
C TYR A 221 7.45 0.09 3.96
N PHE A 222 6.40 0.41 3.18
CA PHE A 222 6.53 0.98 1.84
C PHE A 222 6.72 2.50 1.80
N MET A 223 6.85 3.17 2.95
CA MET A 223 7.07 4.62 3.03
C MET A 223 8.21 5.05 2.11
N LYS A 224 8.01 6.12 1.34
CA LYS A 224 9.02 6.68 0.42
C LYS A 224 8.86 8.18 0.26
N ARG A 225 9.75 8.82 -0.50
CA ARG A 225 9.47 10.15 -1.03
C ARG A 225 8.56 10.04 -2.25
N GLY A 226 7.57 10.91 -2.33
CA GLY A 226 6.60 10.98 -3.41
C GLY A 226 5.67 12.17 -3.23
N THR A 227 4.72 12.36 -4.15
CA THR A 227 3.69 13.38 -4.02
C THR A 227 2.56 12.89 -3.11
N ILE A 228 1.91 13.80 -2.38
CA ILE A 228 0.76 13.44 -1.53
C ILE A 228 -0.36 12.79 -2.34
N LEU A 229 -0.48 13.16 -3.62
CA LEU A 229 -1.53 12.64 -4.49
C LEU A 229 -1.33 11.14 -4.82
N GLU A 230 -0.12 10.59 -4.65
CA GLU A 230 0.09 9.13 -4.75
C GLU A 230 -0.67 8.37 -3.65
N ASP A 231 -0.62 8.85 -2.41
CA ASP A 231 -1.37 8.25 -1.30
C ASP A 231 -2.87 8.55 -1.40
N VAL A 232 -3.23 9.80 -1.65
CA VAL A 232 -4.64 10.24 -1.71
C VAL A 232 -5.40 9.48 -2.80
N SER A 233 -4.88 9.42 -4.03
CA SER A 233 -5.55 8.75 -5.14
C SER A 233 -5.59 7.24 -4.98
N TYR A 234 -4.52 6.62 -4.45
CA TYR A 234 -4.50 5.19 -4.17
C TYR A 234 -5.54 4.83 -3.11
N SER A 235 -5.57 5.55 -2.00
CA SER A 235 -6.56 5.34 -0.93
C SER A 235 -7.98 5.56 -1.42
N ALA A 236 -8.23 6.67 -2.13
CA ALA A 236 -9.55 6.98 -2.66
C ALA A 236 -10.09 5.84 -3.53
N LEU A 237 -9.26 5.32 -4.44
CA LEU A 237 -9.66 4.26 -5.35
C LEU A 237 -9.86 2.92 -4.62
N ARG A 238 -8.92 2.54 -3.73
CA ARG A 238 -8.98 1.25 -3.02
C ARG A 238 -10.12 1.16 -2.02
N LEU A 239 -10.41 2.23 -1.29
CA LEU A 239 -11.54 2.28 -0.37
C LEU A 239 -12.88 2.27 -1.13
N SER A 240 -12.98 3.06 -2.20
CA SER A 240 -14.21 3.16 -2.99
C SER A 240 -14.54 1.86 -3.73
N GLU A 241 -13.55 1.16 -4.27
CA GLU A 241 -13.72 -0.11 -4.97
C GLU A 241 -14.24 -1.21 -4.04
N GLN A 242 -13.71 -1.27 -2.83
CA GLN A 242 -14.06 -2.34 -1.89
C GLN A 242 -15.51 -2.26 -1.40
N THR A 243 -16.10 -1.07 -1.42
CA THR A 243 -17.44 -0.82 -0.88
C THR A 243 -18.53 -0.71 -1.94
N SER A 244 -18.16 -0.58 -3.21
CA SER A 244 -19.14 -0.36 -4.28
C SER A 244 -18.93 -1.30 -5.46
N LYS A 245 -20.03 -2.00 -5.83
CA LYS A 245 -20.11 -2.75 -7.07
C LYS A 245 -20.43 -1.85 -8.28
N ASN A 246 -20.86 -0.60 -8.04
CA ASN A 246 -21.33 0.35 -9.04
C ASN A 246 -20.31 1.48 -9.25
N PHE A 247 -19.96 1.77 -10.51
CA PHE A 247 -19.04 2.84 -10.87
C PHE A 247 -19.44 4.23 -10.40
N LYS A 248 -20.73 4.60 -10.48
CA LYS A 248 -21.22 5.89 -10.00
C LYS A 248 -20.92 6.11 -8.52
N ASN A 249 -21.09 5.07 -7.72
CA ASN A 249 -20.78 5.14 -6.30
C ASN A 249 -19.27 5.24 -6.04
N ILE A 250 -18.44 4.57 -6.85
CA ILE A 250 -16.98 4.69 -6.75
C ILE A 250 -16.55 6.13 -7.04
N GLU A 251 -17.09 6.75 -8.11
CA GLU A 251 -16.80 8.14 -8.47
C GLU A 251 -17.19 9.13 -7.35
N LYS A 252 -18.41 8.99 -6.84
CA LYS A 252 -18.89 9.81 -5.72
C LYS A 252 -17.98 9.68 -4.48
N MET A 253 -17.55 8.47 -4.14
CA MET A 253 -16.70 8.25 -2.97
C MET A 253 -15.27 8.74 -3.19
N VAL A 254 -14.71 8.59 -4.40
CA VAL A 254 -13.40 9.15 -4.76
C VAL A 254 -13.43 10.66 -4.63
N ASN A 255 -14.45 11.34 -5.20
CA ASN A 255 -14.62 12.79 -5.10
C ASN A 255 -14.79 13.23 -3.65
N LEU A 256 -15.65 12.56 -2.87
CA LEU A 256 -15.85 12.84 -1.47
C LEU A 256 -14.54 12.76 -0.66
N PHE A 257 -13.74 11.71 -0.89
CA PHE A 257 -12.47 11.54 -0.17
C PHE A 257 -11.45 12.62 -0.52
N ILE A 258 -11.28 12.93 -1.82
CA ILE A 258 -10.36 13.97 -2.28
C ILE A 258 -10.78 15.33 -1.72
N ASN A 259 -12.07 15.66 -1.79
CA ASN A 259 -12.62 16.90 -1.26
C ASN A 259 -12.45 17.00 0.27
N THR A 260 -12.72 15.90 0.99
CA THR A 260 -12.50 15.87 2.44
C THR A 260 -11.03 16.08 2.80
N TYR A 261 -10.13 15.38 2.13
CA TYR A 261 -8.68 15.57 2.35
C TYR A 261 -8.25 17.02 2.06
N SER A 262 -8.74 17.60 0.95
CA SER A 262 -8.37 18.95 0.49
C SER A 262 -8.80 20.06 1.46
N LYS A 263 -9.86 19.84 2.24
CA LYS A 263 -10.27 20.77 3.32
C LYS A 263 -9.18 20.95 4.38
N TYR A 264 -8.40 19.91 4.63
CA TYR A 264 -7.39 19.89 5.69
C TYR A 264 -5.95 20.00 5.20
N ASN A 265 -5.67 19.61 3.94
CA ASN A 265 -4.35 19.73 3.34
C ASN A 265 -4.49 20.00 1.86
N LYS A 266 -4.12 21.21 1.44
CA LYS A 266 -4.30 21.67 0.06
C LYS A 266 -3.54 20.77 -0.93
N ILE A 267 -4.25 20.30 -1.95
CA ILE A 267 -3.67 19.69 -3.15
C ILE A 267 -3.47 20.81 -4.18
N HIS A 268 -2.29 20.87 -4.79
CA HIS A 268 -2.04 21.88 -5.81
C HIS A 268 -2.85 21.60 -7.07
N GLN A 269 -3.36 22.65 -7.71
CA GLN A 269 -4.21 22.54 -8.91
C GLN A 269 -3.51 21.76 -10.03
N ASN A 270 -2.20 22.00 -10.24
CA ASN A 270 -1.41 21.26 -11.22
C ASN A 270 -1.35 19.74 -10.94
N GLU A 271 -1.45 19.31 -9.67
CA GLU A 271 -1.53 17.89 -9.30
C GLU A 271 -2.93 17.34 -9.61
N LEU A 272 -3.99 18.10 -9.30
CA LEU A 272 -5.38 17.72 -9.60
C LEU A 272 -5.63 17.56 -11.09
N LEU A 273 -5.07 18.42 -11.95
CA LEU A 273 -5.12 18.28 -13.41
C LEU A 273 -4.52 16.95 -13.91
N ASN A 274 -3.69 16.31 -13.11
CA ASN A 274 -3.06 15.04 -13.43
C ASN A 274 -3.59 13.85 -12.59
N LEU A 275 -4.74 14.02 -11.95
CA LEU A 275 -5.31 13.01 -11.06
C LEU A 275 -5.47 11.64 -11.73
N ASN A 276 -5.90 11.61 -13.01
CA ASN A 276 -6.07 10.36 -13.75
C ASN A 276 -4.78 9.54 -13.84
N TYR A 277 -3.63 10.22 -13.94
CA TYR A 277 -2.34 9.56 -13.84
C TYR A 277 -2.13 8.89 -12.48
N PHE A 278 -2.41 9.59 -11.39
CA PHE A 278 -2.20 9.07 -10.05
C PHE A 278 -3.18 7.95 -9.69
N LEU A 279 -4.44 8.08 -10.06
CA LEU A 279 -5.46 7.03 -9.90
C LEU A 279 -5.10 5.76 -10.68
N SER A 280 -4.66 5.90 -11.94
CA SER A 280 -4.33 4.75 -12.79
C SER A 280 -2.99 4.08 -12.45
N LYS A 281 -2.06 4.81 -11.84
CA LYS A 281 -0.67 4.39 -11.62
C LYS A 281 -0.54 3.01 -10.96
N ASN A 282 -1.25 2.78 -9.86
CA ASN A 282 -1.11 1.54 -9.11
C ASN A 282 -1.74 0.34 -9.85
N SER A 283 -2.88 0.57 -10.50
CA SER A 283 -3.53 -0.47 -11.31
C SER A 283 -2.66 -0.85 -12.50
N LEU A 284 -2.10 0.14 -13.22
CA LEU A 284 -1.19 -0.11 -14.32
C LEU A 284 0.10 -0.81 -13.86
N ALA A 285 0.67 -0.41 -12.72
CA ALA A 285 1.84 -1.05 -12.12
C ALA A 285 1.57 -2.53 -11.83
N ARG A 286 0.42 -2.85 -11.25
CA ARG A 286 0.01 -4.22 -10.95
C ARG A 286 -0.21 -5.04 -12.22
N ILE A 287 -0.92 -4.48 -13.21
CA ILE A 287 -1.09 -5.13 -14.52
C ILE A 287 0.26 -5.45 -15.13
N ASN A 288 1.15 -4.46 -15.24
CA ASN A 288 2.47 -4.64 -15.85
C ASN A 288 3.30 -5.70 -15.11
N HIS A 289 3.25 -5.74 -13.78
CA HIS A 289 3.92 -6.76 -12.97
C HIS A 289 3.38 -8.16 -13.25
N ILE A 290 2.07 -8.33 -13.26
CA ILE A 290 1.42 -9.62 -13.52
C ILE A 290 1.74 -10.10 -14.94
N LEU A 291 1.66 -9.23 -15.95
CA LEU A 291 1.96 -9.58 -17.33
C LEU A 291 3.42 -9.97 -17.53
N ARG A 292 4.37 -9.28 -16.89
CA ARG A 292 5.79 -9.69 -16.90
C ARG A 292 6.00 -11.07 -16.29
N ASN A 293 5.39 -11.28 -15.11
CA ASN A 293 5.52 -12.58 -14.45
C ASN A 293 4.97 -13.71 -15.31
N ARG A 294 3.78 -13.52 -15.88
CA ARG A 294 3.12 -14.54 -16.71
C ARG A 294 3.86 -14.82 -18.00
N TYR A 295 4.21 -13.80 -18.78
CA TYR A 295 4.72 -13.98 -20.13
C TYR A 295 6.25 -14.00 -20.24
N PHE A 296 6.98 -13.60 -19.20
CA PHE A 296 8.45 -13.57 -19.25
C PHE A 296 9.11 -14.43 -18.18
N HIS A 297 8.39 -14.82 -17.13
CA HIS A 297 8.93 -15.59 -16.01
C HIS A 297 8.10 -16.84 -15.68
N ASP A 298 7.15 -17.21 -16.54
CA ASP A 298 6.26 -18.37 -16.40
C ASP A 298 5.62 -18.50 -15.01
N SER A 299 5.16 -17.38 -14.47
CA SER A 299 4.52 -17.33 -13.16
C SER A 299 3.10 -16.79 -13.25
N ASN A 300 2.14 -17.58 -12.78
CA ASN A 300 0.74 -17.19 -12.72
C ASN A 300 0.36 -16.45 -11.43
N SER A 301 1.34 -15.99 -10.66
CA SER A 301 1.09 -15.22 -9.44
C SER A 301 0.23 -13.98 -9.72
N TRP A 302 -0.87 -13.84 -9.00
CA TRP A 302 -1.78 -12.69 -9.06
C TRP A 302 -2.61 -12.54 -10.34
N VAL A 303 -2.56 -13.50 -11.27
CA VAL A 303 -3.31 -13.44 -12.55
C VAL A 303 -4.81 -13.24 -12.32
N GLN A 304 -5.39 -13.81 -11.27
CA GLN A 304 -6.80 -13.63 -10.89
C GLN A 304 -7.18 -12.18 -10.57
N GLN A 305 -6.20 -11.30 -10.31
CA GLN A 305 -6.44 -9.88 -10.05
C GLN A 305 -6.49 -9.01 -11.33
N LEU A 306 -6.07 -9.54 -12.48
CA LEU A 306 -6.06 -8.77 -13.74
C LEU A 306 -7.41 -8.14 -14.10
N PRO A 307 -8.55 -8.86 -14.03
CA PRO A 307 -9.85 -8.26 -14.38
C PRO A 307 -10.18 -7.04 -13.52
N LEU A 308 -9.91 -7.12 -12.21
CA LEU A 308 -10.09 -6.01 -11.28
C LEU A 308 -9.24 -4.80 -11.66
N HIS A 309 -7.92 -5.02 -11.86
CA HIS A 309 -7.02 -3.93 -12.19
C HIS A 309 -7.30 -3.29 -13.55
N PHE A 310 -7.75 -4.05 -14.54
CA PHE A 310 -8.25 -3.49 -15.80
C PHE A 310 -9.48 -2.61 -15.58
N LYS A 311 -10.44 -3.07 -14.76
CA LYS A 311 -11.64 -2.30 -14.40
C LYS A 311 -11.28 -0.98 -13.71
N LEU A 312 -10.36 -1.00 -12.74
CA LEU A 312 -9.88 0.19 -12.04
C LEU A 312 -9.10 1.14 -12.96
N LEU A 313 -8.34 0.59 -13.90
CA LEU A 313 -7.62 1.38 -14.90
C LEU A 313 -8.60 2.11 -15.82
N ASP A 314 -9.62 1.42 -16.33
CA ASP A 314 -10.68 2.04 -17.17
C ASP A 314 -11.41 3.15 -16.40
N PHE A 315 -11.77 2.89 -15.15
CA PHE A 315 -12.42 3.86 -14.28
C PHE A 315 -11.57 5.12 -14.11
N SER A 316 -10.25 4.96 -13.86
CA SER A 316 -9.34 6.07 -13.64
C SER A 316 -9.26 7.06 -14.80
N TYR A 317 -9.62 6.64 -16.02
CA TYR A 317 -9.67 7.52 -17.21
C TYR A 317 -11.06 8.08 -17.50
N LYS A 318 -12.12 7.56 -16.86
CA LYS A 318 -13.51 8.00 -17.04
C LYS A 318 -13.98 8.96 -15.96
N ILE A 319 -13.33 8.96 -14.80
CA ILE A 319 -13.73 9.76 -13.66
C ILE A 319 -13.63 11.26 -13.99
N LYS A 320 -14.69 11.99 -13.64
CA LYS A 320 -14.72 13.45 -13.65
C LYS A 320 -14.60 13.93 -12.21
N LEU A 321 -13.68 14.85 -11.97
CA LEU A 321 -13.60 15.52 -10.67
C LEU A 321 -14.63 16.64 -10.60
N GLU A 322 -15.40 16.62 -9.54
CA GLU A 322 -16.22 17.75 -9.09
C GLU A 322 -15.38 18.54 -8.05
N VAL A 323 -14.38 19.29 -8.55
CA VAL A 323 -13.47 20.11 -7.71
C VAL A 323 -13.83 21.57 -7.83
#